data_5013edac8b5cd6c050251d745511612c
#
_entry.id   5013edac8b5cd6c050251d745511612c
#
_cell.length_a   1.000
_cell.length_b   1.000
_cell.length_c   1.000
_cell.angle_alpha   90.00
_cell.angle_beta   90.00
_cell.angle_gamma   90.00
#
_symmetry.space_group_name_H-M   'P 1'
#
loop_
_entity.id
_entity.type
_entity.pdbx_description
1 polymer ?
#
loop_
_entity_poly.entity_id
_entity_poly.type
_entity_poly.pdbx_seq_one_letter_code
_entity_poly.pdbx_strand_id
1 'polypeptide(L)'
;MTGLEKVIKIDVISVPFSGHLLPTLTLVKPLLADPRFQIRVITGCQKKELVEEIGFDCLALFPERPTVMEDIANTPQQSNPLITYQQFRANSRLIPEVIDELNRIWKEGDKPDLVIADFVASPAGLISDRF
;
A
#
# COMPACT_ATOMS: atom_id res chain seq x y z
N MET A 1 -6.19 14.97 -33.82
CA MET A 1 -6.18 14.89 -32.38
C MET A 1 -6.38 13.46 -31.96
N THR A 2 -5.42 12.99 -31.41
CA THR A 2 -5.56 11.72 -30.76
C THR A 2 -5.79 11.95 -29.28
N GLY A 3 -6.94 12.51 -28.93
CA GLY A 3 -7.34 12.66 -27.54
C GLY A 3 -7.43 11.35 -26.77
N LEU A 4 -6.73 10.34 -27.27
CA LEU A 4 -6.75 8.98 -26.77
C LEU A 4 -5.41 8.57 -26.17
N GLU A 5 -4.67 9.52 -25.60
CA GLU A 5 -3.56 9.14 -24.77
C GLU A 5 -4.09 8.31 -23.61
N LYS A 6 -3.65 7.06 -23.57
CA LYS A 6 -4.05 6.12 -22.54
C LYS A 6 -3.57 6.64 -21.19
N VAL A 7 -4.48 6.79 -20.25
CA VAL A 7 -4.13 7.06 -18.87
C VAL A 7 -3.47 5.80 -18.29
N ILE A 8 -2.32 5.98 -17.69
CA ILE A 8 -1.58 4.92 -17.03
C ILE A 8 -1.98 4.90 -15.56
N LYS A 9 -2.60 3.83 -15.12
CA LYS A 9 -3.02 3.64 -13.73
C LYS A 9 -1.89 3.01 -12.94
N ILE A 10 -1.49 3.67 -11.85
CA ILE A 10 -0.42 3.22 -10.96
C ILE A 10 -0.99 3.02 -9.56
N ASP A 11 -0.86 1.82 -9.02
CA ASP A 11 -1.11 1.56 -7.61
C ASP A 11 0.21 1.52 -6.85
N VAL A 12 0.33 2.38 -5.85
CA VAL A 12 1.47 2.43 -4.94
C VAL A 12 1.06 1.77 -3.64
N ILE A 13 1.74 0.68 -3.29
CA ILE A 13 1.41 -0.09 -2.09
C ILE A 13 2.52 0.09 -1.06
N SER A 14 2.15 0.58 0.10
CA SER A 14 3.06 0.79 1.21
C SER A 14 2.43 0.41 2.53
N VAL A 15 3.26 -0.10 3.43
CA VAL A 15 2.84 -0.26 4.83
C VAL A 15 2.59 1.12 5.45
N PRO A 16 1.66 1.24 6.43
CA PRO A 16 1.25 2.54 6.96
C PRO A 16 2.22 3.10 8.01
N PHE A 17 3.50 2.82 7.87
CA PHE A 17 4.54 3.31 8.78
C PHE A 17 5.26 4.47 8.13
N SER A 18 5.38 5.58 8.85
CA SER A 18 5.97 6.82 8.31
C SER A 18 7.36 6.62 7.70
N GLY A 19 8.17 5.73 8.30
CA GLY A 19 9.51 5.42 7.79
C GLY A 19 9.54 4.72 6.43
N HIS A 20 8.44 4.12 6.01
CA HIS A 20 8.29 3.48 4.70
C HIS A 20 7.41 4.30 3.77
N LEU A 21 6.29 4.79 4.28
CA LEU A 21 5.29 5.51 3.50
C LEU A 21 5.80 6.84 2.97
N LEU A 22 6.38 7.69 3.82
CA LEU A 22 6.81 9.02 3.42
C LEU A 22 7.92 9.00 2.37
N PRO A 23 8.98 8.18 2.48
CA PRO A 23 9.97 8.05 1.42
C PRO A 23 9.37 7.56 0.10
N THR A 24 8.46 6.60 0.14
CA THR A 24 7.77 6.08 -1.04
C THR A 24 6.95 7.19 -1.73
N LEU A 25 6.16 7.94 -0.96
CA LEU A 25 5.38 9.04 -1.50
C LEU A 25 6.26 10.16 -2.06
N THR A 26 7.37 10.46 -1.40
CA THR A 26 8.35 11.46 -1.87
C THR A 26 8.92 11.04 -3.22
N LEU A 27 9.22 9.77 -3.40
CA LEU A 27 9.76 9.24 -4.65
C LEU A 27 8.77 9.35 -5.81
N VAL A 28 7.48 9.09 -5.58
CA VAL A 28 6.47 9.06 -6.63
C VAL A 28 5.74 10.40 -6.83
N LYS A 29 5.88 11.33 -5.89
CA LYS A 29 5.19 12.62 -5.94
C LYS A 29 5.39 13.40 -7.24
N PRO A 30 6.58 13.44 -7.85
CA PRO A 30 6.77 14.13 -9.14
C PRO A 30 5.86 13.63 -10.26
N LEU A 31 5.40 12.38 -10.19
CA LEU A 31 4.51 11.81 -11.20
C LEU A 31 3.09 12.41 -11.14
N LEU A 32 2.70 13.02 -10.03
CA LEU A 32 1.40 13.69 -9.91
C LEU A 32 1.25 14.88 -10.87
N ALA A 33 2.36 15.50 -11.26
CA ALA A 33 2.35 16.63 -12.19
C ALA A 33 2.08 16.22 -13.63
N ASP A 34 2.17 14.93 -13.95
CA ASP A 34 1.95 14.42 -15.31
C ASP A 34 0.52 13.88 -15.42
N PRO A 35 -0.34 14.49 -16.27
CA PRO A 35 -1.74 14.08 -16.40
C PRO A 35 -1.93 12.70 -17.01
N ARG A 36 -0.86 12.08 -17.56
CA ARG A 36 -0.93 10.72 -18.09
C ARG A 36 -1.02 9.67 -16.99
N PHE A 37 -0.61 10.00 -15.76
CA PHE A 37 -0.60 9.07 -14.63
C PHE A 37 -1.78 9.31 -13.71
N GLN A 38 -2.47 8.25 -13.39
CA GLN A 38 -3.48 8.21 -12.35
C GLN A 38 -2.93 7.35 -11.21
N ILE A 39 -2.58 7.98 -10.10
CA ILE A 39 -1.88 7.33 -9.00
C ILE A 39 -2.82 7.14 -7.83
N ARG A 40 -2.90 5.91 -7.33
CA ARG A 40 -3.64 5.56 -6.14
C ARG A 40 -2.68 4.92 -5.14
N VAL A 41 -2.72 5.37 -3.90
CA VAL A 41 -1.93 4.78 -2.83
C VAL A 41 -2.81 3.81 -2.05
N ILE A 42 -2.33 2.60 -1.86
CA ILE A 42 -2.99 1.56 -1.07
C ILE A 42 -2.18 1.37 0.20
N THR A 43 -2.76 1.67 1.34
CA THR A 43 -2.11 1.60 2.64
C THR A 43 -3.14 1.43 3.76
N GLY A 44 -2.70 1.40 5.01
CA GLY A 44 -3.60 1.29 6.15
C GLY A 44 -4.46 2.53 6.38
N CYS A 45 -5.64 2.33 6.94
CA CYS A 45 -6.66 3.36 7.16
C CYS A 45 -6.17 4.62 7.84
N GLN A 46 -5.31 4.49 8.84
CA GLN A 46 -4.88 5.62 9.66
C GLN A 46 -4.00 6.62 8.91
N LYS A 47 -3.46 6.22 7.76
CA LYS A 47 -2.63 7.09 6.92
C LYS A 47 -3.38 7.68 5.73
N LYS A 48 -4.65 7.33 5.56
CA LYS A 48 -5.44 7.80 4.42
C LYS A 48 -5.50 9.32 4.34
N GLU A 49 -5.80 9.97 5.45
CA GLU A 49 -5.89 11.43 5.51
C GLU A 49 -4.56 12.09 5.13
N LEU A 50 -3.45 11.59 5.68
CA LEU A 50 -2.12 12.10 5.34
C LEU A 50 -1.82 11.96 3.86
N VAL A 51 -2.11 10.81 3.27
CA VAL A 51 -1.88 10.54 1.85
C VAL A 51 -2.69 11.50 0.98
N GLU A 52 -3.96 11.71 1.31
CA GLU A 52 -4.84 12.62 0.58
C GLU A 52 -4.38 14.08 0.72
N GLU A 53 -3.90 14.49 1.88
CA GLU A 53 -3.34 15.83 2.09
C GLU A 53 -2.11 16.10 1.22
N ILE A 54 -1.30 15.08 0.97
CA ILE A 54 -0.12 15.20 0.08
C ILE A 54 -0.54 15.35 -1.39
N GLY A 55 -1.74 14.88 -1.75
CA GLY A 55 -2.30 15.03 -3.08
C GLY A 55 -2.57 13.74 -3.84
N PHE A 56 -2.45 12.58 -3.20
CA PHE A 56 -2.75 11.28 -3.79
C PHE A 56 -4.17 10.82 -3.48
N ASP A 57 -4.78 10.08 -4.40
CA ASP A 57 -5.92 9.24 -4.06
C ASP A 57 -5.46 8.10 -3.17
N CYS A 58 -6.27 7.73 -2.20
CA CYS A 58 -5.93 6.67 -1.26
C CYS A 58 -7.06 5.65 -1.12
N LEU A 59 -6.71 4.39 -1.27
CA LEU A 59 -7.56 3.27 -0.92
C LEU A 59 -7.04 2.64 0.36
N ALA A 60 -7.87 2.65 1.40
CA ALA A 60 -7.49 2.09 2.69
C ALA A 60 -7.72 0.59 2.73
N LEU A 61 -6.70 -0.16 3.16
CA LEU A 61 -6.83 -1.58 3.46
C LEU A 61 -7.54 -1.75 4.80
N PHE A 62 -8.39 -2.77 4.90
CA PHE A 62 -9.09 -3.14 6.13
C PHE A 62 -9.86 -1.98 6.77
N PRO A 63 -10.77 -1.31 6.04
CA PRO A 63 -11.51 -0.17 6.59
C PRO A 63 -12.36 -0.55 7.82
N GLU A 64 -12.77 -1.81 7.93
CA GLU A 64 -13.49 -2.34 9.08
C GLU A 64 -12.61 -2.67 10.29
N ARG A 65 -11.30 -2.65 10.11
CA ARG A 65 -10.30 -2.87 11.17
C ARG A 65 -9.21 -1.82 11.10
N PRO A 66 -9.53 -0.55 11.42
CA PRO A 66 -8.64 0.59 11.11
C PRO A 66 -7.30 0.57 11.82
N THR A 67 -7.15 -0.16 12.93
CA THR A 67 -5.91 -0.20 13.71
C THR A 67 -5.09 -1.46 13.50
N VAL A 68 -5.56 -2.41 12.69
CA VAL A 68 -4.93 -3.74 12.58
C VAL A 68 -3.46 -3.70 12.18
N MET A 69 -3.09 -2.82 11.28
CA MET A 69 -1.70 -2.71 10.83
C MET A 69 -0.83 -1.91 11.80
N GLU A 70 -1.40 -0.90 12.42
CA GLU A 70 -0.66 -0.04 13.37
C GLU A 70 -0.46 -0.68 14.73
N ASP A 71 -1.40 -1.50 15.18
CA ASP A 71 -1.26 -2.26 16.43
C ASP A 71 -0.03 -3.17 16.36
N ILE A 72 0.26 -3.71 15.18
CA ILE A 72 1.46 -4.52 14.96
C ILE A 72 2.72 -3.65 15.05
N ALA A 73 2.70 -2.45 14.47
CA ALA A 73 3.83 -1.53 14.47
C ALA A 73 4.13 -0.92 15.84
N ASN A 74 3.08 -0.66 16.61
CA ASN A 74 3.19 0.02 17.91
C ASN A 74 3.55 -0.93 19.05
N THR A 75 3.74 -2.22 18.77
CA THR A 75 4.27 -3.12 19.78
C THR A 75 5.66 -2.65 20.19
N PRO A 76 5.94 -2.46 21.49
CA PRO A 76 7.22 -1.92 21.94
C PRO A 76 8.39 -2.75 21.40
N GLN A 77 9.35 -2.07 20.79
CA GLN A 77 10.61 -2.69 20.39
C GLN A 77 11.39 -2.99 21.66
N GLN A 78 11.24 -4.19 22.17
CA GLN A 78 12.08 -4.69 23.25
C GLN A 78 13.13 -5.61 22.64
N SER A 79 14.31 -5.57 23.21
CA SER A 79 15.42 -6.48 22.85
C SER A 79 15.18 -7.93 23.27
N ASN A 80 13.93 -8.30 23.53
CA ASN A 80 13.55 -9.66 23.91
C ASN A 80 13.26 -10.47 22.62
N PRO A 81 14.03 -11.54 22.35
CA PRO A 81 13.84 -12.38 21.17
C PRO A 81 12.45 -12.97 21.04
N LEU A 82 11.77 -13.23 22.17
CA LEU A 82 10.41 -13.78 22.17
C LEU A 82 9.40 -12.76 21.61
N ILE A 83 9.52 -11.50 22.00
CA ILE A 83 8.65 -10.44 21.52
C ILE A 83 8.90 -10.19 20.04
N THR A 84 10.13 -10.17 19.61
CA THR A 84 10.51 -10.05 18.19
C THR A 84 9.88 -11.18 17.36
N TYR A 85 9.94 -12.40 17.86
CA TYR A 85 9.32 -13.56 17.20
C TYR A 85 7.80 -13.42 17.13
N GLN A 86 7.15 -12.98 18.19
CA GLN A 86 5.72 -12.77 18.23
C GLN A 86 5.27 -11.69 17.22
N GLN A 87 6.04 -10.60 17.11
CA GLN A 87 5.79 -9.55 16.12
C GLN A 87 5.93 -10.08 14.70
N PHE A 88 7.00 -10.82 14.43
CA PHE A 88 7.21 -11.44 13.12
C PHE A 88 6.06 -12.37 12.76
N ARG A 89 5.60 -13.17 13.70
CA ARG A 89 4.47 -14.08 13.50
C ARG A 89 3.18 -13.33 13.24
N ALA A 90 2.91 -12.25 13.96
CA ALA A 90 1.74 -11.42 13.76
C ALA A 90 1.74 -10.76 12.36
N ASN A 91 2.87 -10.22 11.95
CA ASN A 91 3.05 -9.67 10.60
C ASN A 91 2.84 -10.73 9.53
N SER A 92 3.40 -11.92 9.71
CA SER A 92 3.27 -13.02 8.75
C SER A 92 1.84 -13.51 8.58
N ARG A 93 1.02 -13.44 9.63
CA ARG A 93 -0.40 -13.79 9.57
C ARG A 93 -1.21 -12.77 8.78
N LEU A 94 -0.79 -11.52 8.78
CA LEU A 94 -1.48 -10.47 8.05
C LEU A 94 -1.24 -10.55 6.53
N ILE A 95 -0.11 -11.08 6.10
CA ILE A 95 0.25 -11.18 4.68
C ILE A 95 -0.84 -11.86 3.84
N PRO A 96 -1.36 -13.05 4.20
CA PRO A 96 -2.43 -13.68 3.42
C PRO A 96 -3.70 -12.82 3.33
N GLU A 97 -4.03 -12.09 4.39
CA GLU A 97 -5.20 -11.21 4.40
C GLU A 97 -5.01 -10.01 3.47
N VAL A 98 -3.81 -9.44 3.43
CA VAL A 98 -3.46 -8.38 2.47
C VAL A 98 -3.56 -8.89 1.04
N ILE A 99 -3.06 -10.09 0.79
CA ILE A 99 -3.13 -10.74 -0.52
C ILE A 99 -4.59 -10.92 -0.96
N ASP A 100 -5.44 -11.40 -0.07
CA ASP A 100 -6.86 -11.59 -0.37
C ASP A 100 -7.55 -10.26 -0.67
N GLU A 101 -7.25 -9.23 0.09
CA GLU A 101 -7.82 -7.90 -0.11
C GLU A 101 -7.39 -7.29 -1.46
N LEU A 102 -6.12 -7.39 -1.83
CA LEU A 102 -5.61 -6.93 -3.11
C LEU A 102 -6.21 -7.72 -4.28
N ASN A 103 -6.34 -9.04 -4.13
CA ASN A 103 -7.02 -9.87 -5.12
C ASN A 103 -8.46 -9.41 -5.35
N ARG A 104 -9.18 -9.10 -4.29
CA ARG A 104 -10.55 -8.61 -4.37
C ARG A 104 -10.61 -7.28 -5.14
N ILE A 105 -9.76 -6.33 -4.77
CA ILE A 105 -9.72 -5.00 -5.40
C ILE A 105 -9.45 -5.13 -6.90
N TRP A 106 -8.46 -5.92 -7.28
CA TRP A 106 -8.02 -6.01 -8.68
C TRP A 106 -8.91 -6.90 -9.55
N LYS A 107 -9.57 -7.90 -8.98
CA LYS A 107 -10.52 -8.76 -9.73
C LYS A 107 -11.79 -8.04 -10.14
N GLU A 108 -12.23 -7.05 -9.37
CA GLU A 108 -13.43 -6.28 -9.68
C GLU A 108 -13.25 -5.28 -10.83
N GLY A 109 -12.19 -5.43 -11.62
CA GLY A 109 -11.92 -4.61 -12.79
C GLY A 109 -11.13 -3.34 -12.51
N ASP A 110 -10.70 -3.16 -11.27
CA ASP A 110 -9.96 -1.97 -10.82
C ASP A 110 -8.45 -2.26 -10.74
N LYS A 111 -7.92 -2.91 -11.76
CA LYS A 111 -6.52 -3.27 -11.75
C LYS A 111 -5.64 -2.18 -12.40
N PRO A 112 -4.45 -1.94 -11.82
CA PRO A 112 -3.52 -0.96 -12.35
C PRO A 112 -2.75 -1.49 -13.57
N ASP A 113 -2.15 -0.56 -14.30
CA ASP A 113 -1.18 -0.88 -15.35
C ASP A 113 0.21 -1.14 -14.75
N LEU A 114 0.51 -0.51 -13.60
CA LEU A 114 1.78 -0.64 -12.91
C LEU A 114 1.55 -0.67 -11.39
N VAL A 115 2.30 -1.51 -10.71
CA VAL A 115 2.34 -1.57 -9.25
C VAL A 115 3.72 -1.15 -8.78
N ILE A 116 3.77 -0.18 -7.87
CA ILE A 116 4.98 0.21 -7.16
C ILE A 116 4.77 -0.19 -5.70
N ALA A 117 5.58 -1.12 -5.22
CA ALA A 117 5.48 -1.59 -3.83
C ALA A 117 6.76 -1.28 -3.09
N ASP A 118 6.65 -0.85 -1.83
CA ASP A 118 7.82 -0.75 -1.01
C ASP A 118 8.34 -2.14 -0.63
N PHE A 119 9.54 -2.19 -0.13
CA PHE A 119 10.25 -3.43 0.21
C PHE A 119 9.42 -4.34 1.14
N VAL A 120 8.73 -3.78 2.12
CA VAL A 120 7.93 -4.54 3.10
C VAL A 120 6.61 -5.02 2.49
N ALA A 121 6.12 -4.33 1.47
CA ALA A 121 4.91 -4.68 0.75
C ALA A 121 5.17 -5.62 -0.45
N SER A 122 6.34 -6.21 -0.53
CA SER A 122 6.76 -7.08 -1.64
C SER A 122 5.81 -8.24 -1.98
N PRO A 123 5.02 -8.81 -1.05
CA PRO A 123 4.01 -9.81 -1.42
C PRO A 123 3.01 -9.33 -2.47
N ALA A 124 2.80 -8.02 -2.59
CA ALA A 124 1.95 -7.46 -3.63
C ALA A 124 2.46 -7.79 -5.05
N GLY A 125 3.78 -7.91 -5.22
CA GLY A 125 4.38 -8.30 -6.49
C GLY A 125 3.96 -9.69 -6.96
N LEU A 126 3.81 -10.62 -6.03
CA LEU A 126 3.38 -11.99 -6.34
C LEU A 126 1.94 -12.04 -6.89
N ILE A 127 1.13 -11.09 -6.50
CA ILE A 127 -0.26 -11.01 -6.94
C ILE A 127 -0.35 -10.29 -8.27
N SER A 128 0.43 -9.24 -8.46
CA SER A 128 0.40 -8.46 -9.70
C SER A 128 0.72 -9.30 -10.93
N ASP A 129 1.56 -10.32 -10.79
CA ASP A 129 1.91 -11.24 -11.86
C ASP A 129 0.72 -12.11 -12.33
N ARG A 130 -0.36 -12.16 -11.55
CA ARG A 130 -1.57 -12.92 -11.92
C ARG A 130 -2.55 -12.14 -12.78
N PHE A 131 -2.32 -10.87 -12.95
CA PHE A 131 -3.18 -9.95 -13.67
C PHE A 131 -2.44 -9.20 -14.76
#